data_992b6e9fe2020e08d9957fe9a8168b89
#
_entry.id   992b6e9fe2020e08d9957fe9a8168b89
#
_cell.length_a   1.000
_cell.length_b   1.000
_cell.length_c   1.000
_cell.angle_alpha   90.00
_cell.angle_beta   90.00
_cell.angle_gamma   90.00
#
_symmetry.space_group_name_H-M   'P 1'
#
loop_
_entity.id
_entity.type
_entity.pdbx_description
1 polymer ?
#
loop_
_entity_poly.entity_id
_entity_poly.type
_entity_poly.pdbx_seq_one_letter_code
_entity_poly.pdbx_strand_id
1 'polypeptide(L)'
;MMRAETVLVIPFADGIGDFINAQPLIAALKRRFPEADFTVAASEHGNLLVNDPTVAVLKPSGFNYEPGRMAIALRPLLPQRLMAWFAGPTFDRELGPFDMVINLFYAWEKGMDFRTYWTPQVPPVPGAVHSLDFLADEIEKQLDITITHEQRKPRLIVRPSASLYASRFWLDNDLEEQKVVALVPSTNMAIKRWTLDAWLKLDAHLREMGHRTLLFCDRQSSSVQRAFEAAGSTAIPVYTSLDNVAAVMSRCDLAVGVDTGLLHMAGALDVPWVGLFGPTNPEVTGPYDQGKGISLVAPFEKQTTCGGCWKHFKYEDDSCRTLQDSSCMSHLAEAEVLAACVDVLKRERTTPPLYLPTYGYPEPVGAY
;
A
#
# COMPACT_ATOMS: atom_id res chain seq x y z
N MET A 1 -33.53 7.28 -2.25
CA MET A 1 -32.22 6.79 -2.76
C MET A 1 -31.51 7.95 -3.40
N MET A 2 -30.32 8.30 -2.94
CA MET A 2 -29.51 9.37 -3.52
C MET A 2 -29.06 8.92 -4.91
N ARG A 3 -29.45 9.65 -5.97
CA ARG A 3 -28.93 9.45 -7.32
C ARG A 3 -27.83 10.46 -7.55
N ALA A 4 -26.67 10.01 -8.00
CA ALA A 4 -25.60 10.87 -8.49
C ALA A 4 -25.27 10.41 -9.90
N GLU A 5 -25.17 11.36 -10.84
CA GLU A 5 -24.78 11.11 -12.22
C GLU A 5 -23.26 11.21 -12.38
N THR A 6 -22.61 12.02 -11.55
CA THR A 6 -21.16 12.23 -11.55
C THR A 6 -20.59 12.10 -10.13
N VAL A 7 -19.62 11.21 -9.95
CA VAL A 7 -19.02 10.91 -8.64
C VAL A 7 -17.50 11.04 -8.73
N LEU A 8 -16.92 11.83 -7.84
CA LEU A 8 -15.47 11.88 -7.62
C LEU A 8 -15.13 11.22 -6.29
N VAL A 9 -14.22 10.26 -6.32
CA VAL A 9 -13.63 9.66 -5.11
C VAL A 9 -12.20 10.15 -4.95
N ILE A 10 -11.90 10.68 -3.78
CA ILE A 10 -10.55 11.04 -3.36
C ILE A 10 -10.12 10.00 -2.35
N PRO A 11 -9.26 9.03 -2.72
CA PRO A 11 -8.78 8.00 -1.81
C PRO A 11 -7.83 8.60 -0.76
N PHE A 12 -7.24 7.75 0.06
CA PHE A 12 -6.19 8.14 1.01
C PHE A 12 -5.03 8.92 0.35
N ALA A 13 -3.95 9.07 1.07
CA ALA A 13 -2.71 9.64 0.60
C ALA A 13 -2.19 8.98 -0.70
N ASP A 14 -1.13 9.56 -1.29
CA ASP A 14 -0.53 9.12 -2.55
C ASP A 14 0.34 7.84 -2.42
N GLY A 15 0.35 7.22 -1.25
CA GLY A 15 1.09 5.99 -0.99
C GLY A 15 0.46 4.78 -1.67
N ILE A 16 1.28 3.90 -2.25
CA ILE A 16 0.83 2.64 -2.88
C ILE A 16 0.00 1.82 -1.89
N GLY A 17 0.45 1.70 -0.63
CA GLY A 17 -0.25 0.94 0.41
C GLY A 17 -1.61 1.53 0.77
N ASP A 18 -1.69 2.84 0.89
CA ASP A 18 -2.94 3.55 1.18
C ASP A 18 -3.95 3.35 0.06
N PHE A 19 -3.48 3.40 -1.18
CA PHE A 19 -4.33 3.20 -2.35
C PHE A 19 -4.82 1.76 -2.46
N ILE A 20 -3.97 0.78 -2.16
CA ILE A 20 -4.35 -0.64 -2.11
C ILE A 20 -5.47 -0.84 -1.07
N ASN A 21 -5.33 -0.23 0.10
CA ASN A 21 -6.37 -0.29 1.14
C ASN A 21 -7.67 0.45 0.73
N ALA A 22 -7.59 1.49 -0.10
CA ALA A 22 -8.78 2.18 -0.61
C ALA A 22 -9.50 1.42 -1.73
N GLN A 23 -8.83 0.54 -2.44
CA GLN A 23 -9.37 -0.17 -3.61
C GLN A 23 -10.70 -0.90 -3.35
N PRO A 24 -10.90 -1.66 -2.26
CA PRO A 24 -12.17 -2.30 -1.98
C PRO A 24 -13.32 -1.30 -1.75
N LEU A 25 -13.00 -0.16 -1.14
CA LEU A 25 -13.96 0.92 -0.88
C LEU A 25 -14.40 1.58 -2.19
N ILE A 26 -13.45 1.85 -3.09
CA ILE A 26 -13.72 2.38 -4.43
C ILE A 26 -14.65 1.41 -5.19
N ALA A 27 -14.38 0.10 -5.15
CA ALA A 27 -15.20 -0.90 -5.78
C ALA A 27 -16.61 -0.97 -5.16
N ALA A 28 -16.75 -0.83 -3.85
CA ALA A 28 -18.05 -0.77 -3.17
C ALA A 28 -18.84 0.48 -3.56
N LEU A 29 -18.19 1.63 -3.63
CA LEU A 29 -18.80 2.88 -4.05
C LEU A 29 -19.23 2.83 -5.52
N LYS A 30 -18.43 2.24 -6.42
CA LYS A 30 -18.85 2.05 -7.81
C LYS A 30 -20.10 1.16 -7.93
N ARG A 31 -20.19 0.09 -7.14
CA ARG A 31 -21.42 -0.74 -7.07
C ARG A 31 -22.62 0.03 -6.55
N ARG A 32 -22.40 1.00 -5.65
CA ARG A 32 -23.49 1.86 -5.13
C ARG A 32 -24.01 2.85 -6.16
N PHE A 33 -23.14 3.31 -7.06
CA PHE A 33 -23.44 4.26 -8.12
C PHE A 33 -23.07 3.67 -9.50
N PRO A 34 -23.74 2.59 -9.95
CA PRO A 34 -23.31 1.84 -11.13
C PRO A 34 -23.40 2.64 -12.44
N GLU A 35 -24.40 3.53 -12.52
CA GLU A 35 -24.66 4.35 -13.72
C GLU A 35 -23.94 5.70 -13.70
N ALA A 36 -23.20 6.02 -12.64
CA ALA A 36 -22.52 7.30 -12.53
C ALA A 36 -21.23 7.32 -13.35
N ASP A 37 -20.94 8.46 -13.94
CA ASP A 37 -19.61 8.81 -14.38
C ASP A 37 -18.69 8.87 -13.15
N PHE A 38 -17.89 7.83 -12.97
CA PHE A 38 -17.15 7.60 -11.75
C PHE A 38 -15.67 7.91 -11.97
N THR A 39 -15.17 8.87 -11.22
CA THR A 39 -13.78 9.33 -11.29
C THR A 39 -13.08 9.10 -9.96
N VAL A 40 -11.82 8.66 -10.02
CA VAL A 40 -10.95 8.53 -8.85
C VAL A 40 -9.76 9.45 -9.01
N ALA A 41 -9.52 10.31 -8.02
CA ALA A 41 -8.30 11.09 -7.95
C ALA A 41 -7.16 10.19 -7.49
N ALA A 42 -6.19 9.92 -8.36
CA ALA A 42 -5.10 9.01 -8.06
C ALA A 42 -3.79 9.50 -8.66
N SER A 43 -2.68 9.12 -8.02
CA SER A 43 -1.33 9.31 -8.55
C SER A 43 -1.12 8.52 -9.85
N GLU A 44 0.07 8.57 -10.38
CA GLU A 44 0.49 7.78 -11.54
C GLU A 44 0.29 6.26 -11.39
N HIS A 45 0.15 5.79 -10.15
CA HIS A 45 -0.09 4.38 -9.83
C HIS A 45 -1.58 3.99 -9.86
N GLY A 46 -2.48 4.95 -9.99
CA GLY A 46 -3.92 4.72 -9.92
C GLY A 46 -4.43 3.73 -10.96
N ASN A 47 -3.86 3.73 -12.15
CA ASN A 47 -4.26 2.80 -13.21
C ASN A 47 -4.01 1.32 -12.87
N LEU A 48 -3.00 1.02 -12.07
CA LEU A 48 -2.76 -0.35 -11.57
C LEU A 48 -3.77 -0.72 -10.49
N LEU A 49 -4.11 0.23 -9.65
CA LEU A 49 -4.85 0.01 -8.42
C LEU A 49 -6.36 0.09 -8.62
N VAL A 50 -6.81 0.78 -9.69
CA VAL A 50 -8.21 0.80 -10.13
C VAL A 50 -8.38 -0.26 -11.21
N ASN A 51 -8.89 -1.41 -10.83
CA ASN A 51 -9.06 -2.57 -11.72
C ASN A 51 -10.35 -2.52 -12.56
N ASP A 52 -11.08 -1.42 -12.56
CA ASP A 52 -12.33 -1.24 -13.27
C ASP A 52 -12.13 -0.27 -14.46
N PRO A 53 -12.27 -0.73 -15.72
CA PRO A 53 -12.08 0.11 -16.89
C PRO A 53 -13.16 1.20 -17.04
N THR A 54 -14.28 1.11 -16.33
CA THR A 54 -15.34 2.11 -16.33
C THR A 54 -15.08 3.26 -15.34
N VAL A 55 -14.01 3.17 -14.56
CA VAL A 55 -13.58 4.20 -13.61
C VAL A 55 -12.52 5.07 -14.25
N ALA A 56 -12.81 6.36 -14.43
CA ALA A 56 -11.82 7.33 -14.87
C ALA A 56 -10.81 7.61 -13.75
N VAL A 57 -9.55 7.72 -14.13
CA VAL A 57 -8.48 8.11 -13.19
C VAL A 57 -8.03 9.52 -13.50
N LEU A 58 -8.15 10.41 -12.52
CA LEU A 58 -7.74 11.80 -12.60
C LEU A 58 -6.47 12.02 -11.79
N LYS A 59 -5.39 12.39 -12.48
CA LYS A 59 -4.12 12.68 -11.82
C LYS A 59 -4.14 14.11 -11.26
N PRO A 60 -3.98 14.30 -9.94
CA PRO A 60 -3.80 15.63 -9.38
C PRO A 60 -2.44 16.21 -9.77
N SER A 61 -2.35 17.55 -9.82
CA SER A 61 -1.10 18.28 -10.05
C SER A 61 -0.16 18.19 -8.85
N GLY A 62 -0.70 17.91 -7.67
CA GLY A 62 0.05 17.68 -6.46
C GLY A 62 -0.83 17.19 -5.32
N PHE A 63 -0.19 16.68 -4.28
CA PHE A 63 -0.82 16.36 -3.01
C PHE A 63 -0.20 17.20 -1.91
N ASN A 64 -1.02 17.84 -1.12
CA ASN A 64 -0.58 18.52 0.09
C ASN A 64 -0.95 17.65 1.30
N TYR A 65 0.06 16.99 1.88
CA TYR A 65 -0.11 16.04 2.99
C TYR A 65 -0.14 16.69 4.37
N GLU A 66 0.27 17.97 4.46
CA GLU A 66 0.45 18.60 5.74
C GLU A 66 -0.63 19.66 6.00
N PRO A 67 -1.60 19.37 6.87
CA PRO A 67 -2.22 20.46 7.60
C PRO A 67 -1.12 21.10 8.45
N GLY A 68 -0.78 22.36 8.16
CA GLY A 68 0.24 23.08 8.92
C GLY A 68 0.02 22.93 10.43
N ARG A 69 1.09 23.02 11.23
CA ARG A 69 1.05 22.85 12.71
C ARG A 69 -0.10 23.62 13.37
N MET A 70 -0.45 24.76 12.84
CA MET A 70 -1.55 25.61 13.33
C MET A 70 -2.92 24.98 13.05
N ALA A 71 -3.11 24.33 11.91
CA ALA A 71 -4.36 23.67 11.55
C ALA A 71 -4.59 22.43 12.43
N ILE A 72 -3.54 21.65 12.74
CA ILE A 72 -3.62 20.53 13.66
C ILE A 72 -3.98 20.99 15.07
N ALA A 73 -3.37 22.06 15.54
CA ALA A 73 -3.65 22.64 16.87
C ALA A 73 -5.08 23.22 16.97
N LEU A 74 -5.59 23.77 15.89
CA LEU A 74 -6.93 24.36 15.82
C LEU A 74 -8.04 23.37 15.44
N ARG A 75 -7.68 22.13 15.11
CA ARG A 75 -8.60 21.06 14.69
C ARG A 75 -9.86 20.93 15.56
N PRO A 76 -9.80 21.00 16.92
CA PRO A 76 -10.98 20.92 17.75
C PRO A 76 -11.91 22.15 17.66
N LEU A 77 -11.40 23.26 17.14
CA LEU A 77 -12.08 24.57 17.15
C LEU A 77 -12.55 25.01 15.76
N LEU A 78 -12.07 24.38 14.70
CA LEU A 78 -12.39 24.79 13.34
C LEU A 78 -13.41 23.85 12.69
N PRO A 79 -14.41 24.39 11.97
CA PRO A 79 -15.27 23.58 11.13
C PRO A 79 -14.46 22.73 10.15
N GLN A 80 -14.90 21.52 9.89
CA GLN A 80 -14.24 20.55 9.00
C GLN A 80 -13.85 21.15 7.63
N ARG A 81 -14.69 22.02 7.08
CA ARG A 81 -14.44 22.78 5.83
C ARG A 81 -13.19 23.67 5.87
N LEU A 82 -12.87 24.24 7.01
CA LEU A 82 -11.67 25.07 7.17
C LEU A 82 -10.41 24.23 7.36
N MET A 83 -10.54 23.04 7.96
CA MET A 83 -9.43 22.09 8.09
C MET A 83 -9.03 21.51 6.74
N ALA A 84 -9.99 21.23 5.90
CA ALA A 84 -9.82 20.79 4.54
C ALA A 84 -8.98 21.74 3.67
N TRP A 85 -8.85 22.99 4.05
CA TRP A 85 -8.11 24.01 3.30
C TRP A 85 -6.58 23.81 3.32
N PHE A 86 -6.08 22.95 4.19
CA PHE A 86 -4.65 22.79 4.47
C PHE A 86 -4.04 21.47 3.98
N ALA A 87 -4.85 20.49 3.52
CA ALA A 87 -4.35 19.22 3.06
C ALA A 87 -5.20 18.67 1.91
N GLY A 88 -4.62 17.97 0.96
CA GLY A 88 -5.34 17.25 -0.11
C GLY A 88 -4.75 17.39 -1.50
N PRO A 89 -5.39 16.76 -2.48
CA PRO A 89 -4.94 16.86 -3.87
C PRO A 89 -5.16 18.28 -4.40
N THR A 90 -4.23 18.75 -5.20
CA THR A 90 -4.35 19.97 -5.98
C THR A 90 -4.49 19.62 -7.46
N PHE A 91 -5.26 20.41 -8.18
CA PHE A 91 -5.51 20.20 -9.61
C PHE A 91 -5.17 21.49 -10.36
N ASP A 92 -4.67 21.35 -11.59
CA ASP A 92 -4.26 22.48 -12.44
C ASP A 92 -5.44 23.31 -12.95
N ARG A 93 -6.65 22.80 -12.79
CA ARG A 93 -7.91 23.44 -13.21
C ARG A 93 -9.01 23.15 -12.19
N GLU A 94 -10.03 23.99 -12.19
CA GLU A 94 -11.27 23.68 -11.50
C GLU A 94 -11.91 22.42 -12.07
N LEU A 95 -12.37 21.56 -11.18
CA LEU A 95 -13.02 20.30 -11.49
C LEU A 95 -14.50 20.37 -11.14
N GLY A 96 -15.30 19.76 -11.95
CA GLY A 96 -16.74 19.67 -11.71
C GLY A 96 -17.54 20.22 -12.87
N PRO A 97 -18.88 20.36 -12.70
CA PRO A 97 -19.58 20.04 -11.46
C PRO A 97 -19.65 18.54 -11.19
N PHE A 98 -19.55 18.14 -9.91
CA PHE A 98 -19.84 16.78 -9.45
C PHE A 98 -21.13 16.76 -8.65
N ASP A 99 -21.96 15.73 -8.85
CA ASP A 99 -23.10 15.53 -7.97
C ASP A 99 -22.65 15.09 -6.58
N MET A 100 -21.58 14.29 -6.51
CA MET A 100 -21.03 13.82 -5.26
C MET A 100 -19.49 13.77 -5.28
N VAL A 101 -18.87 14.30 -4.23
CA VAL A 101 -17.46 14.08 -3.91
C VAL A 101 -17.36 13.26 -2.64
N ILE A 102 -16.68 12.12 -2.73
CA ILE A 102 -16.41 11.22 -1.60
C ILE A 102 -14.92 11.29 -1.30
N ASN A 103 -14.60 11.92 -0.17
CA ASN A 103 -13.23 12.10 0.26
C ASN A 103 -12.91 11.16 1.42
N LEU A 104 -12.11 10.15 1.18
CA LEU A 104 -11.72 9.14 2.17
C LEU A 104 -10.60 9.64 3.10
N PHE A 105 -10.00 10.80 2.83
CA PHE A 105 -8.79 11.26 3.52
C PHE A 105 -8.95 12.55 4.35
N TYR A 106 -10.14 13.03 4.63
CA TYR A 106 -10.36 14.32 5.32
C TYR A 106 -9.84 15.58 4.61
N ALA A 107 -9.47 15.50 3.36
CA ALA A 107 -8.91 16.60 2.63
C ALA A 107 -9.97 17.16 1.66
N TRP A 108 -10.23 18.23 1.48
CA TRP A 108 -10.05 19.45 0.74
C TRP A 108 -10.93 19.67 -0.53
N GLU A 109 -11.49 20.81 -0.59
CA GLU A 109 -12.55 21.19 -1.52
C GLU A 109 -12.17 22.32 -2.49
N LYS A 110 -10.92 22.82 -2.50
CA LYS A 110 -10.54 24.00 -3.28
C LYS A 110 -10.43 23.68 -4.77
N GLY A 111 -11.15 24.40 -5.62
CA GLY A 111 -11.15 24.20 -7.07
C GLY A 111 -12.05 23.05 -7.52
N MET A 112 -13.00 22.60 -6.68
CA MET A 112 -14.02 21.62 -7.05
C MET A 112 -15.40 22.23 -6.92
N ASP A 113 -16.24 22.00 -7.92
CA ASP A 113 -17.67 22.29 -7.86
C ASP A 113 -18.42 20.97 -7.62
N PHE A 114 -19.25 20.92 -6.58
CA PHE A 114 -19.99 19.72 -6.20
C PHE A 114 -21.31 20.08 -5.48
N ARG A 115 -22.29 19.19 -5.60
CA ARG A 115 -23.58 19.32 -4.91
C ARG A 115 -23.56 18.68 -3.53
N THR A 116 -22.92 17.51 -3.42
CA THR A 116 -22.84 16.73 -2.17
C THR A 116 -21.40 16.36 -1.89
N TYR A 117 -20.99 16.60 -0.64
CA TYR A 117 -19.65 16.22 -0.17
C TYR A 117 -19.75 15.27 1.00
N TRP A 118 -19.02 14.17 0.92
CA TRP A 118 -18.91 13.19 1.98
C TRP A 118 -17.46 13.02 2.41
N THR A 119 -17.24 12.99 3.71
CA THR A 119 -15.95 12.62 4.32
C THR A 119 -16.24 11.94 5.65
N PRO A 120 -15.36 11.04 6.15
CA PRO A 120 -15.53 10.44 7.46
C PRO A 120 -15.69 11.51 8.55
N GLN A 121 -16.68 11.37 9.39
CA GLN A 121 -17.00 12.41 10.40
C GLN A 121 -16.05 12.39 11.59
N VAL A 122 -15.43 11.24 11.85
CA VAL A 122 -14.52 11.02 12.98
C VAL A 122 -13.17 10.55 12.42
N PRO A 123 -12.05 11.11 12.87
CA PRO A 123 -10.75 10.56 12.52
C PRO A 123 -10.63 9.14 13.05
N PRO A 124 -9.94 8.23 12.34
CA PRO A 124 -9.69 6.89 12.84
C PRO A 124 -9.03 6.98 14.22
N VAL A 125 -9.67 6.34 15.20
CA VAL A 125 -9.11 6.25 16.54
C VAL A 125 -7.91 5.31 16.47
N PRO A 126 -6.72 5.80 16.72
CA PRO A 126 -5.55 5.00 16.62
C PRO A 126 -5.60 3.76 17.53
N GLY A 127 -5.45 2.57 16.96
CA GLY A 127 -5.23 1.32 17.71
C GLY A 127 -6.47 0.50 18.02
N ALA A 128 -7.65 0.89 17.56
CA ALA A 128 -8.89 0.16 17.84
C ALA A 128 -9.28 -0.86 16.75
N VAL A 129 -9.14 -0.48 15.46
CA VAL A 129 -9.49 -1.31 14.31
C VAL A 129 -8.58 -1.00 13.13
N HIS A 130 -8.56 -1.89 12.15
CA HIS A 130 -7.85 -1.63 10.89
C HIS A 130 -8.44 -0.40 10.18
N SER A 131 -7.59 0.43 9.56
CA SER A 131 -8.00 1.68 8.92
C SER A 131 -9.04 1.47 7.80
N LEU A 132 -8.93 0.37 7.06
CA LEU A 132 -9.88 -0.01 6.03
C LEU A 132 -11.25 -0.35 6.64
N ASP A 133 -11.29 -1.14 7.72
CA ASP A 133 -12.55 -1.49 8.39
C ASP A 133 -13.24 -0.25 8.94
N PHE A 134 -12.48 0.63 9.56
CA PHE A 134 -13.03 1.90 10.05
C PHE A 134 -13.73 2.69 8.93
N LEU A 135 -13.09 2.82 7.77
CA LEU A 135 -13.67 3.54 6.64
C LEU A 135 -14.84 2.81 6.01
N ALA A 136 -14.76 1.48 5.92
CA ALA A 136 -15.86 0.67 5.42
C ALA A 136 -17.11 0.86 6.29
N ASP A 137 -16.96 0.79 7.61
CA ASP A 137 -18.06 0.97 8.57
C ASP A 137 -18.67 2.37 8.48
N GLU A 138 -17.85 3.42 8.29
CA GLU A 138 -18.35 4.79 8.10
C GLU A 138 -19.11 4.94 6.77
N ILE A 139 -18.63 4.32 5.70
CA ILE A 139 -19.31 4.31 4.39
C ILE A 139 -20.64 3.55 4.51
N GLU A 140 -20.66 2.38 5.12
CA GLU A 140 -21.88 1.58 5.33
C GLU A 140 -22.94 2.38 6.06
N LYS A 141 -22.57 2.98 7.17
CA LYS A 141 -23.45 3.77 8.03
C LYS A 141 -24.06 4.99 7.34
N GLN A 142 -23.28 5.66 6.49
CA GLN A 142 -23.71 6.95 5.92
C GLN A 142 -24.31 6.83 4.52
N LEU A 143 -23.93 5.82 3.74
CA LEU A 143 -24.40 5.65 2.37
C LEU A 143 -25.40 4.52 2.19
N ASP A 144 -25.83 3.89 3.30
CA ASP A 144 -26.80 2.77 3.30
C ASP A 144 -26.40 1.67 2.31
N ILE A 145 -25.17 1.16 2.48
CA ILE A 145 -24.63 0.02 1.74
C ILE A 145 -24.05 -0.98 2.70
N THR A 146 -23.84 -2.21 2.24
CA THR A 146 -23.15 -3.24 3.01
C THR A 146 -21.88 -3.67 2.27
N ILE A 147 -20.77 -3.70 2.97
CA ILE A 147 -19.47 -4.15 2.47
C ILE A 147 -19.04 -5.35 3.29
N THR A 148 -19.31 -6.56 2.80
CA THR A 148 -18.95 -7.77 3.53
C THR A 148 -17.44 -7.87 3.77
N HIS A 149 -17.01 -8.63 4.78
CA HIS A 149 -15.59 -8.84 5.07
C HIS A 149 -14.80 -9.29 3.82
N GLU A 150 -15.36 -10.18 3.01
CA GLU A 150 -14.72 -10.63 1.77
C GLU A 150 -14.58 -9.49 0.73
N GLN A 151 -15.55 -8.58 0.69
CA GLN A 151 -15.50 -7.40 -0.19
C GLN A 151 -14.54 -6.31 0.30
N ARG A 152 -14.11 -6.36 1.56
CA ARG A 152 -13.11 -5.45 2.12
C ARG A 152 -11.67 -5.88 1.79
N LYS A 153 -11.45 -7.10 1.28
CA LYS A 153 -10.11 -7.59 0.95
C LYS A 153 -9.55 -6.90 -0.28
N PRO A 154 -8.41 -6.20 -0.17
CA PRO A 154 -7.73 -5.65 -1.33
C PRO A 154 -7.30 -6.77 -2.29
N ARG A 155 -7.47 -6.54 -3.58
CA ARG A 155 -7.07 -7.49 -4.62
C ARG A 155 -6.46 -6.76 -5.79
N LEU A 156 -5.24 -7.13 -6.14
CA LEU A 156 -4.59 -6.65 -7.35
C LEU A 156 -4.69 -7.68 -8.47
N ILE A 157 -4.97 -7.19 -9.66
CA ILE A 157 -5.06 -8.02 -10.86
C ILE A 157 -3.82 -7.77 -11.70
N VAL A 158 -3.08 -8.83 -11.97
CA VAL A 158 -1.92 -8.76 -12.87
C VAL A 158 -2.40 -8.70 -14.32
N ARG A 159 -2.00 -7.65 -15.03
CA ARG A 159 -2.34 -7.46 -16.43
C ARG A 159 -1.62 -8.47 -17.34
N PRO A 160 -2.20 -8.90 -18.46
CA PRO A 160 -1.58 -9.88 -19.36
C PRO A 160 -0.18 -9.49 -19.84
N SER A 161 0.03 -8.20 -20.19
CA SER A 161 1.35 -7.70 -20.60
C SER A 161 2.40 -7.80 -19.49
N ALA A 162 2.03 -7.48 -18.25
CA ALA A 162 2.91 -7.59 -17.11
C ALA A 162 3.16 -9.06 -16.72
N SER A 163 2.17 -9.93 -16.86
CA SER A 163 2.32 -11.38 -16.68
C SER A 163 3.34 -11.97 -17.66
N LEU A 164 3.29 -11.55 -18.93
CA LEU A 164 4.27 -11.95 -19.94
C LEU A 164 5.68 -11.49 -19.57
N TYR A 165 5.81 -10.24 -19.10
CA TYR A 165 7.08 -9.72 -18.59
C TYR A 165 7.61 -10.59 -17.43
N ALA A 166 6.77 -10.91 -16.46
CA ALA A 166 7.17 -11.74 -15.32
C ALA A 166 7.60 -13.15 -15.75
N SER A 167 6.89 -13.77 -16.72
CA SER A 167 7.27 -15.07 -17.25
C SER A 167 8.66 -15.03 -17.90
N ARG A 168 8.93 -14.00 -18.70
CA ARG A 168 10.24 -13.82 -19.30
C ARG A 168 11.32 -13.56 -18.24
N PHE A 169 11.03 -12.73 -17.25
CA PHE A 169 11.94 -12.45 -16.13
C PHE A 169 12.32 -13.74 -15.38
N TRP A 170 11.36 -14.65 -15.18
CA TRP A 170 11.60 -15.96 -14.56
C TRP A 170 12.55 -16.82 -15.37
N LEU A 171 12.31 -16.95 -16.68
CA LEU A 171 13.16 -17.71 -17.59
C LEU A 171 14.57 -17.14 -17.69
N ASP A 172 14.68 -15.80 -17.87
CA ASP A 172 15.98 -15.11 -18.04
C ASP A 172 16.85 -15.19 -16.78
N ASN A 173 16.29 -15.53 -15.60
CA ASN A 173 16.98 -15.61 -14.32
C ASN A 173 16.99 -17.02 -13.71
N ASP A 174 16.54 -18.06 -14.43
CA ASP A 174 16.52 -19.45 -13.98
C ASP A 174 15.78 -19.65 -12.64
N LEU A 175 14.55 -19.12 -12.52
CA LEU A 175 13.77 -19.12 -11.29
C LEU A 175 12.69 -20.21 -11.20
N GLU A 176 12.50 -21.02 -12.24
CA GLU A 176 11.33 -21.93 -12.37
C GLU A 176 11.31 -23.05 -11.33
N GLU A 177 12.47 -23.58 -10.93
CA GLU A 177 12.55 -24.75 -10.06
C GLU A 177 12.91 -24.42 -8.58
N GLN A 178 12.95 -23.14 -8.22
CA GLN A 178 13.39 -22.74 -6.90
C GLN A 178 12.32 -21.89 -6.22
N LYS A 179 12.28 -21.98 -4.88
CA LYS A 179 11.48 -21.01 -4.13
C LYS A 179 12.13 -19.64 -4.19
N VAL A 180 11.31 -18.65 -4.48
CA VAL A 180 11.73 -17.26 -4.70
C VAL A 180 11.18 -16.36 -3.60
N VAL A 181 12.09 -15.65 -2.93
CA VAL A 181 11.76 -14.73 -1.84
C VAL A 181 11.96 -13.28 -2.30
N ALA A 182 10.90 -12.48 -2.24
CA ALA A 182 10.96 -11.05 -2.46
C ALA A 182 11.46 -10.33 -1.20
N LEU A 183 12.58 -9.61 -1.29
CA LEU A 183 13.09 -8.75 -0.23
C LEU A 183 12.68 -7.30 -0.53
N VAL A 184 11.98 -6.66 0.41
CA VAL A 184 11.46 -5.29 0.30
C VAL A 184 12.03 -4.42 1.43
N PRO A 185 13.30 -4.02 1.34
CA PRO A 185 13.99 -3.30 2.40
C PRO A 185 13.69 -1.81 2.44
N SER A 186 13.11 -1.26 1.37
CA SER A 186 13.02 0.18 1.17
C SER A 186 11.71 0.78 1.68
N THR A 187 11.82 1.94 2.30
CA THR A 187 10.70 2.78 2.73
C THR A 187 11.13 4.25 2.70
N ASN A 188 10.18 5.13 2.46
CA ASN A 188 10.40 6.58 2.49
C ASN A 188 10.68 7.11 3.91
N MET A 189 10.30 6.35 4.95
CA MET A 189 10.48 6.76 6.35
C MET A 189 11.68 6.03 6.97
N ALA A 190 12.74 6.78 7.30
CA ALA A 190 13.97 6.20 7.89
C ALA A 190 13.70 5.41 9.16
N ILE A 191 12.74 5.86 9.98
CA ILE A 191 12.36 5.20 11.24
C ILE A 191 11.78 3.79 11.06
N LYS A 192 11.26 3.46 9.88
CA LYS A 192 10.73 2.13 9.55
C LYS A 192 11.79 1.19 8.96
N ARG A 193 13.02 1.66 8.72
CA ARG A 193 14.07 0.85 8.10
C ARG A 193 14.63 -0.16 9.07
N TRP A 194 14.68 -1.41 8.65
CA TRP A 194 15.47 -2.42 9.33
C TRP A 194 16.94 -2.26 8.94
N THR A 195 17.86 -2.77 9.78
CA THR A 195 19.29 -2.57 9.55
C THR A 195 19.78 -3.26 8.27
N LEU A 196 20.69 -2.63 7.57
CA LEU A 196 21.27 -3.20 6.35
C LEU A 196 22.01 -4.52 6.63
N ASP A 197 22.75 -4.60 7.75
CA ASP A 197 23.44 -5.81 8.18
C ASP A 197 22.47 -6.99 8.37
N ALA A 198 21.32 -6.74 8.98
CA ALA A 198 20.31 -7.78 9.16
C ALA A 198 19.69 -8.25 7.82
N TRP A 199 19.45 -7.32 6.89
CA TRP A 199 19.01 -7.69 5.53
C TRP A 199 20.02 -8.56 4.80
N LEU A 200 21.31 -8.22 4.89
CA LEU A 200 22.39 -8.99 4.24
C LEU A 200 22.53 -10.39 4.84
N LYS A 201 22.40 -10.53 6.17
CA LYS A 201 22.39 -11.82 6.85
C LYS A 201 21.19 -12.67 6.45
N LEU A 202 20.00 -12.08 6.42
CA LEU A 202 18.79 -12.76 5.98
C LEU A 202 18.93 -13.27 4.55
N ASP A 203 19.42 -12.44 3.63
CA ASP A 203 19.67 -12.82 2.24
C ASP A 203 20.64 -14.01 2.15
N ALA A 204 21.76 -13.94 2.87
CA ALA A 204 22.75 -15.02 2.90
C ALA A 204 22.15 -16.35 3.38
N HIS A 205 21.44 -16.34 4.51
CA HIS A 205 20.82 -17.55 5.04
C HIS A 205 19.74 -18.13 4.12
N LEU A 206 18.90 -17.29 3.50
CA LEU A 206 17.91 -17.76 2.53
C LEU A 206 18.57 -18.44 1.33
N ARG A 207 19.67 -17.88 0.82
CA ARG A 207 20.43 -18.48 -0.29
C ARG A 207 21.15 -19.77 0.12
N GLU A 208 21.71 -19.84 1.32
CA GLU A 208 22.31 -21.07 1.88
C GLU A 208 21.28 -22.19 2.01
N MET A 209 20.01 -21.86 2.23
CA MET A 209 18.90 -22.80 2.24
C MET A 209 18.44 -23.21 0.83
N GLY A 210 19.07 -22.70 -0.24
CA GLY A 210 18.73 -23.01 -1.64
C GLY A 210 17.59 -22.18 -2.22
N HIS A 211 17.21 -21.07 -1.57
CA HIS A 211 16.20 -20.15 -2.11
C HIS A 211 16.85 -19.07 -2.98
N ARG A 212 16.08 -18.54 -3.93
CA ARG A 212 16.48 -17.36 -4.71
C ARG A 212 15.85 -16.13 -4.08
N THR A 213 16.60 -15.05 -4.09
CA THR A 213 16.15 -13.76 -3.55
C THR A 213 16.04 -12.72 -4.65
N LEU A 214 14.92 -11.98 -4.64
CA LEU A 214 14.70 -10.82 -5.49
C LEU A 214 14.72 -9.57 -4.62
N LEU A 215 15.53 -8.58 -5.00
CA LEU A 215 15.62 -7.33 -4.27
C LEU A 215 14.77 -6.26 -4.97
N PHE A 216 13.64 -5.93 -4.36
CA PHE A 216 12.75 -4.88 -4.87
C PHE A 216 13.28 -3.50 -4.51
N CYS A 217 13.78 -2.80 -5.52
CA CYS A 217 14.45 -1.52 -5.40
C CYS A 217 13.68 -0.42 -6.12
N ASP A 218 13.85 0.81 -5.64
CA ASP A 218 13.54 2.03 -6.37
C ASP A 218 14.81 2.86 -6.61
N ARG A 219 14.70 4.02 -7.25
CA ARG A 219 15.85 4.91 -7.47
C ARG A 219 16.48 5.39 -6.17
N GLN A 220 15.70 5.52 -5.10
CA GLN A 220 16.18 5.99 -3.80
C GLN A 220 16.92 4.89 -3.05
N SER A 221 16.62 3.63 -3.32
CA SER A 221 17.27 2.47 -2.70
C SER A 221 18.53 1.95 -3.43
N SER A 222 19.08 2.71 -4.36
CA SER A 222 20.34 2.35 -5.07
C SER A 222 21.52 2.11 -4.12
N SER A 223 21.53 2.72 -2.93
CA SER A 223 22.54 2.45 -1.89
C SER A 223 22.37 1.06 -1.27
N VAL A 224 21.14 0.57 -1.10
CA VAL A 224 20.86 -0.78 -0.60
C VAL A 224 21.33 -1.81 -1.62
N GLN A 225 20.97 -1.63 -2.89
CA GLN A 225 21.43 -2.52 -3.96
C GLN A 225 22.97 -2.62 -4.01
N ARG A 226 23.67 -1.47 -4.01
CA ARG A 226 25.15 -1.47 -3.98
C ARG A 226 25.74 -2.18 -2.77
N ALA A 227 25.07 -2.08 -1.63
CA ALA A 227 25.54 -2.77 -0.43
C ALA A 227 25.36 -4.30 -0.55
N PHE A 228 24.27 -4.78 -1.15
CA PHE A 228 24.10 -6.20 -1.46
C PHE A 228 25.17 -6.70 -2.43
N GLU A 229 25.43 -5.96 -3.51
CA GLU A 229 26.47 -6.27 -4.48
C GLU A 229 27.87 -6.32 -3.82
N ALA A 230 28.20 -5.32 -2.99
CA ALA A 230 29.47 -5.25 -2.26
C ALA A 230 29.64 -6.39 -1.25
N ALA A 231 28.56 -6.91 -0.69
CA ALA A 231 28.56 -8.08 0.20
C ALA A 231 28.61 -9.42 -0.54
N GLY A 232 28.69 -9.41 -1.88
CA GLY A 232 28.70 -10.63 -2.70
C GLY A 232 27.35 -11.32 -2.77
N SER A 233 26.25 -10.60 -2.53
CA SER A 233 24.90 -11.11 -2.71
C SER A 233 24.63 -11.38 -4.19
N THR A 234 23.90 -12.46 -4.47
CA THR A 234 23.37 -12.78 -5.80
C THR A 234 21.85 -12.47 -5.89
N ALA A 235 21.32 -11.69 -4.97
CA ALA A 235 19.95 -11.22 -5.04
C ALA A 235 19.72 -10.43 -6.34
N ILE A 236 18.66 -10.78 -7.06
CA ILE A 236 18.38 -10.20 -8.37
C ILE A 236 17.58 -8.90 -8.17
N PRO A 237 18.08 -7.75 -8.62
CA PRO A 237 17.37 -6.49 -8.47
C PRO A 237 16.13 -6.44 -9.39
N VAL A 238 15.00 -6.03 -8.83
CA VAL A 238 13.76 -5.79 -9.57
C VAL A 238 13.52 -4.28 -9.60
N TYR A 239 13.83 -3.68 -10.73
CA TYR A 239 13.63 -2.26 -10.98
C TYR A 239 12.92 -2.07 -12.31
N THR A 240 11.60 -1.89 -12.27
CA THR A 240 10.74 -1.82 -13.44
C THR A 240 9.46 -1.01 -13.13
N SER A 241 8.51 -0.96 -14.05
CA SER A 241 7.20 -0.33 -13.81
C SER A 241 6.43 -1.06 -12.71
N LEU A 242 5.54 -0.36 -12.02
CA LEU A 242 4.78 -0.92 -10.92
C LEU A 242 3.90 -2.11 -11.35
N ASP A 243 3.36 -2.11 -12.56
CA ASP A 243 2.63 -3.24 -13.14
C ASP A 243 3.52 -4.50 -13.22
N ASN A 244 4.75 -4.33 -13.70
CA ASN A 244 5.72 -5.41 -13.79
C ASN A 244 6.20 -5.86 -12.41
N VAL A 245 6.39 -4.91 -11.46
CA VAL A 245 6.69 -5.21 -10.06
C VAL A 245 5.61 -6.10 -9.47
N ALA A 246 4.33 -5.77 -9.65
CA ALA A 246 3.21 -6.57 -9.17
C ALA A 246 3.21 -7.97 -9.81
N ALA A 247 3.48 -8.07 -11.11
CA ALA A 247 3.54 -9.33 -11.84
C ALA A 247 4.70 -10.23 -11.38
N VAL A 248 5.89 -9.65 -11.16
CA VAL A 248 7.05 -10.37 -10.64
C VAL A 248 6.78 -10.82 -9.20
N MET A 249 6.27 -9.92 -8.35
CA MET A 249 5.94 -10.22 -6.96
C MET A 249 4.89 -11.33 -6.84
N SER A 250 3.89 -11.36 -7.72
CA SER A 250 2.81 -12.36 -7.68
C SER A 250 3.30 -13.81 -7.85
N ARG A 251 4.50 -13.98 -8.40
CA ARG A 251 5.13 -15.31 -8.60
C ARG A 251 6.06 -15.71 -7.45
N CYS A 252 6.39 -14.81 -6.54
CA CYS A 252 7.23 -15.13 -5.39
C CYS A 252 6.50 -16.04 -4.39
N ASP A 253 7.23 -16.93 -3.71
CA ASP A 253 6.70 -17.81 -2.68
C ASP A 253 6.54 -17.12 -1.33
N LEU A 254 7.30 -16.04 -1.12
CA LEU A 254 7.30 -15.23 0.09
C LEU A 254 7.72 -13.79 -0.24
N ALA A 255 7.09 -12.82 0.39
CA ALA A 255 7.59 -11.45 0.46
C ALA A 255 8.00 -11.11 1.90
N VAL A 256 9.20 -10.58 2.08
CA VAL A 256 9.68 -10.07 3.38
C VAL A 256 9.89 -8.57 3.24
N GLY A 257 9.26 -7.78 4.07
CA GLY A 257 9.35 -6.33 3.91
C GLY A 257 9.09 -5.54 5.18
N VAL A 258 9.62 -4.33 5.23
CA VAL A 258 9.20 -3.34 6.21
C VAL A 258 7.80 -2.82 5.86
N ASP A 259 7.17 -2.10 6.78
CA ASP A 259 5.86 -1.46 6.54
C ASP A 259 5.93 -0.44 5.39
N THR A 260 5.57 -0.90 4.20
CA THR A 260 5.64 -0.15 2.94
C THR A 260 4.58 -0.63 1.94
N GLY A 261 4.31 0.17 0.91
CA GLY A 261 3.31 -0.14 -0.11
C GLY A 261 3.52 -1.47 -0.83
N LEU A 262 4.76 -1.93 -1.02
CA LEU A 262 5.05 -3.22 -1.64
C LEU A 262 4.71 -4.42 -0.73
N LEU A 263 4.73 -4.25 0.59
CA LEU A 263 4.24 -5.28 1.50
C LEU A 263 2.72 -5.43 1.40
N HIS A 264 1.99 -4.31 1.30
CA HIS A 264 0.54 -4.32 1.03
C HIS A 264 0.24 -4.94 -0.34
N MET A 265 1.07 -4.66 -1.34
CA MET A 265 0.97 -5.27 -2.67
C MET A 265 1.09 -6.79 -2.60
N ALA A 266 2.03 -7.33 -1.84
CA ALA A 266 2.17 -8.77 -1.63
C ALA A 266 0.87 -9.36 -1.06
N GLY A 267 0.30 -8.75 -0.02
CA GLY A 267 -0.98 -9.17 0.56
C GLY A 267 -2.13 -9.13 -0.45
N ALA A 268 -2.24 -8.06 -1.24
CA ALA A 268 -3.28 -7.90 -2.25
C ALA A 268 -3.12 -8.82 -3.48
N LEU A 269 -1.92 -9.35 -3.71
CA LEU A 269 -1.60 -10.37 -4.72
C LEU A 269 -1.69 -11.81 -4.20
N ASP A 270 -2.14 -11.98 -2.96
CA ASP A 270 -2.23 -13.28 -2.32
C ASP A 270 -0.88 -14.00 -2.15
N VAL A 271 0.21 -13.22 -2.10
CA VAL A 271 1.56 -13.72 -1.81
C VAL A 271 1.73 -13.81 -0.30
N PRO A 272 2.17 -14.94 0.25
CA PRO A 272 2.52 -15.05 1.66
C PRO A 272 3.60 -14.03 2.04
N TRP A 273 3.52 -13.45 3.24
CA TRP A 273 4.44 -12.38 3.61
C TRP A 273 4.89 -12.43 5.07
N VAL A 274 6.07 -11.87 5.33
CA VAL A 274 6.59 -11.53 6.65
C VAL A 274 6.80 -10.02 6.69
N GLY A 275 6.03 -9.35 7.54
CA GLY A 275 6.07 -7.90 7.69
C GLY A 275 6.84 -7.48 8.93
N LEU A 276 7.76 -6.52 8.79
CA LEU A 276 8.59 -5.99 9.85
C LEU A 276 8.05 -4.62 10.28
N PHE A 277 7.55 -4.55 11.50
CA PHE A 277 6.90 -3.37 12.06
C PHE A 277 7.65 -2.84 13.28
N GLY A 278 7.70 -1.55 13.40
CA GLY A 278 8.30 -0.87 14.53
C GLY A 278 7.43 0.29 15.00
N PRO A 279 7.53 1.47 14.36
CA PRO A 279 6.74 2.63 14.77
C PRO A 279 5.24 2.50 14.46
N THR A 280 4.85 1.62 13.57
CA THR A 280 3.46 1.39 13.13
C THR A 280 2.88 0.12 13.75
N ASN A 281 1.56 0.12 13.94
CA ASN A 281 0.84 -1.05 14.43
C ASN A 281 0.27 -1.86 13.24
N PRO A 282 0.72 -3.12 13.02
CA PRO A 282 0.23 -3.94 11.90
C PRO A 282 -1.27 -4.23 11.95
N GLU A 283 -1.90 -4.25 13.12
CA GLU A 283 -3.35 -4.43 13.24
C GLU A 283 -4.16 -3.25 12.69
N VAL A 284 -3.53 -2.06 12.62
CA VAL A 284 -4.18 -0.84 12.14
C VAL A 284 -3.82 -0.52 10.69
N THR A 285 -2.55 -0.70 10.34
CA THR A 285 -2.00 -0.24 9.05
C THR A 285 -1.26 -1.32 8.27
N GLY A 286 -1.20 -2.56 8.73
CA GLY A 286 -0.57 -3.66 8.01
C GLY A 286 -1.37 -4.11 6.79
N PRO A 287 -0.88 -5.09 6.02
CA PRO A 287 -1.68 -5.72 4.97
C PRO A 287 -2.99 -6.26 5.54
N TYR A 288 -4.08 -5.96 4.86
CA TYR A 288 -5.42 -6.37 5.31
C TYR A 288 -5.59 -7.90 5.18
N ASP A 289 -6.32 -8.50 6.13
CA ASP A 289 -6.54 -9.95 6.23
C ASP A 289 -5.22 -10.76 6.31
N GLN A 290 -4.64 -10.75 7.49
CA GLN A 290 -3.30 -11.30 7.78
C GLN A 290 -3.23 -12.85 7.78
N GLY A 291 -4.25 -13.56 7.31
CA GLY A 291 -4.28 -15.03 7.36
C GLY A 291 -3.11 -15.75 6.64
N LYS A 292 -2.43 -15.04 5.72
CA LYS A 292 -1.27 -15.56 4.98
C LYS A 292 0.06 -14.94 5.39
N GLY A 293 0.05 -13.98 6.31
CA GLY A 293 1.21 -13.25 6.74
C GLY A 293 1.58 -13.47 8.19
N ILE A 294 2.79 -13.07 8.51
CA ILE A 294 3.30 -12.95 9.88
C ILE A 294 3.76 -11.51 10.07
N SER A 295 3.20 -10.84 11.06
CA SER A 295 3.69 -9.54 11.51
C SER A 295 4.67 -9.70 12.65
N LEU A 296 5.91 -9.29 12.44
CA LEU A 296 6.91 -9.19 13.48
C LEU A 296 7.01 -7.74 13.94
N VAL A 297 6.76 -7.52 15.21
CA VAL A 297 6.78 -6.18 15.81
C VAL A 297 8.05 -6.06 16.63
N ALA A 298 8.86 -5.06 16.31
CA ALA A 298 10.09 -4.80 17.06
C ALA A 298 9.81 -4.66 18.55
N PRO A 299 10.65 -5.25 19.43
CA PRO A 299 10.43 -5.20 20.85
C PRO A 299 10.54 -3.75 21.35
N PHE A 300 9.58 -3.36 22.16
CA PHE A 300 9.55 -2.03 22.78
C PHE A 300 9.96 -2.14 24.24
N GLU A 301 10.77 -1.20 24.69
CA GLU A 301 10.80 -0.94 26.13
C GLU A 301 9.40 -0.49 26.55
N LYS A 302 8.95 -0.94 27.73
CA LYS A 302 7.59 -0.69 28.27
C LYS A 302 7.29 0.81 28.57
N GLN A 303 7.90 1.72 27.84
CA GLN A 303 7.62 3.13 27.93
C GLN A 303 6.33 3.44 27.15
N THR A 304 5.47 4.23 27.75
CA THR A 304 4.13 4.59 27.28
C THR A 304 4.10 5.28 25.90
N THR A 305 5.26 5.63 25.33
CA THR A 305 5.41 6.34 24.06
C THR A 305 5.91 5.47 22.90
N CYS A 306 6.37 4.25 23.16
CA CYS A 306 6.78 3.29 22.13
C CYS A 306 5.59 2.42 21.70
N GLY A 307 5.68 1.80 20.53
CA GLY A 307 4.59 0.98 19.98
C GLY A 307 3.51 1.82 19.27
N GLY A 308 3.60 1.87 17.95
CA GLY A 308 2.72 2.73 17.15
C GLY A 308 2.99 4.22 17.40
N CYS A 309 4.24 4.57 17.74
CA CYS A 309 4.66 5.92 18.09
C CYS A 309 4.57 6.91 16.93
N TRP A 310 4.48 6.42 15.71
CA TRP A 310 4.34 7.27 14.52
C TRP A 310 3.12 8.22 14.61
N LYS A 311 2.15 7.91 15.44
CA LYS A 311 1.02 8.80 15.77
C LYS A 311 1.44 10.07 16.48
N HIS A 312 2.56 10.02 17.16
CA HIS A 312 3.14 11.14 17.90
C HIS A 312 4.25 11.83 17.12
N PHE A 313 4.61 11.26 15.94
CA PHE A 313 5.55 11.89 15.04
C PHE A 313 4.92 13.12 14.43
N LYS A 314 5.58 14.21 14.61
CA LYS A 314 5.49 15.32 13.68
C LYS A 314 6.32 14.88 12.47
N TYR A 315 5.72 14.85 11.30
CA TYR A 315 6.32 14.41 10.03
C TYR A 315 7.66 15.09 9.68
N GLU A 316 8.06 16.10 10.42
CA GLU A 316 9.29 16.86 10.23
C GLU A 316 10.55 16.20 10.79
N ASP A 317 10.41 15.18 11.65
CA ASP A 317 11.52 14.55 12.32
C ASP A 317 11.36 13.02 12.23
N ASP A 318 11.91 12.43 11.17
CA ASP A 318 11.94 10.98 10.89
C ASP A 318 12.93 10.25 11.83
N SER A 319 13.10 10.77 13.05
CA SER A 319 13.99 10.22 14.07
C SER A 319 13.25 9.57 15.22
N CYS A 320 13.87 8.57 15.80
CA CYS A 320 13.38 7.96 17.03
C CYS A 320 13.71 8.84 18.25
N ARG A 321 12.68 9.29 18.98
CA ARG A 321 12.86 10.13 20.17
C ARG A 321 13.44 9.37 21.36
N THR A 322 13.28 8.05 21.40
CA THR A 322 13.70 7.22 22.52
C THR A 322 15.13 6.71 22.34
N LEU A 323 15.51 6.38 21.11
CA LEU A 323 16.78 5.74 20.77
C LEU A 323 17.78 6.66 20.05
N GLN A 324 17.59 7.95 20.09
CA GLN A 324 18.42 9.01 19.50
C GLN A 324 18.93 8.73 18.08
N ASP A 325 19.91 7.84 17.90
CA ASP A 325 20.56 7.56 16.62
C ASP A 325 20.08 6.26 15.95
N SER A 326 19.11 5.56 16.50
CA SER A 326 18.58 4.32 15.96
C SER A 326 17.04 4.28 16.05
N SER A 327 16.43 3.26 15.46
CA SER A 327 15.00 3.00 15.63
C SER A 327 14.78 1.66 16.34
N CYS A 328 13.57 1.43 16.85
CA CYS A 328 13.18 0.14 17.42
C CYS A 328 13.42 -1.02 16.43
N MET A 329 13.39 -0.73 15.12
CA MET A 329 13.65 -1.72 14.07
C MET A 329 15.03 -2.37 14.19
N SER A 330 16.04 -1.70 14.76
CA SER A 330 17.36 -2.28 15.01
C SER A 330 17.36 -3.41 16.04
N HIS A 331 16.31 -3.49 16.88
CA HIS A 331 16.16 -4.53 17.90
C HIS A 331 15.39 -5.76 17.39
N LEU A 332 14.87 -5.74 16.17
CA LEU A 332 14.26 -6.92 15.58
C LEU A 332 15.36 -7.87 15.12
N ALA A 333 15.46 -9.02 15.78
CA ALA A 333 16.53 -9.98 15.55
C ALA A 333 16.38 -10.65 14.19
N GLU A 334 17.48 -10.74 13.42
CA GLU A 334 17.48 -11.43 12.12
C GLU A 334 17.04 -12.89 12.24
N ALA A 335 17.47 -13.60 13.27
CA ALA A 335 17.09 -14.99 13.50
C ALA A 335 15.58 -15.19 13.69
N GLU A 336 14.89 -14.22 14.28
CA GLU A 336 13.43 -14.23 14.43
C GLU A 336 12.74 -14.04 13.06
N VAL A 337 13.27 -13.14 12.25
CA VAL A 337 12.77 -12.91 10.88
C VAL A 337 13.00 -14.14 10.02
N LEU A 338 14.18 -14.75 10.08
CA LEU A 338 14.50 -15.97 9.35
C LEU A 338 13.57 -17.13 9.77
N ALA A 339 13.33 -17.29 11.08
CA ALA A 339 12.43 -18.34 11.57
C ALA A 339 11.00 -18.17 11.03
N ALA A 340 10.50 -16.93 11.00
CA ALA A 340 9.19 -16.63 10.40
C ALA A 340 9.17 -16.90 8.89
N CYS A 341 10.23 -16.57 8.16
CA CYS A 341 10.34 -16.89 6.73
C CYS A 341 10.30 -18.39 6.49
N VAL A 342 11.05 -19.17 7.27
CA VAL A 342 11.07 -20.64 7.19
C VAL A 342 9.69 -21.22 7.48
N ASP A 343 8.98 -20.70 8.47
CA ASP A 343 7.62 -21.14 8.79
C ASP A 343 6.66 -20.90 7.63
N VAL A 344 6.69 -19.70 7.04
CA VAL A 344 5.84 -19.37 5.89
C VAL A 344 6.20 -20.21 4.67
N LEU A 345 7.49 -20.38 4.35
CA LEU A 345 7.95 -21.16 3.20
C LEU A 345 7.64 -22.66 3.28
N LYS A 346 7.39 -23.18 4.49
CA LYS A 346 6.94 -24.57 4.69
C LYS A 346 5.45 -24.77 4.40
N ARG A 347 4.65 -23.69 4.42
CA ARG A 347 3.22 -23.75 4.13
C ARG A 347 3.03 -23.97 2.63
N GLU A 348 2.16 -24.90 2.26
CA GLU A 348 1.81 -25.04 0.84
C GLU A 348 1.03 -23.80 0.38
N ARG A 349 1.39 -23.27 -0.77
CA ARG A 349 0.64 -22.17 -1.39
C ARG A 349 -0.67 -22.72 -1.94
N THR A 350 -1.78 -22.39 -1.30
CA THR A 350 -3.11 -22.92 -1.63
C THR A 350 -3.77 -22.24 -2.84
N THR A 351 -3.22 -21.11 -3.30
CA THR A 351 -3.83 -20.31 -4.37
C THR A 351 -2.80 -20.01 -5.45
N PRO A 352 -3.05 -20.41 -6.72
CA PRO A 352 -2.22 -19.94 -7.82
C PRO A 352 -2.38 -18.42 -7.98
N PRO A 353 -1.40 -17.72 -8.59
CA PRO A 353 -1.51 -16.30 -8.87
C PRO A 353 -2.81 -15.98 -9.61
N LEU A 354 -3.49 -14.91 -9.21
CA LEU A 354 -4.69 -14.44 -9.89
C LEU A 354 -4.30 -13.88 -11.27
N TYR A 355 -4.33 -14.73 -12.29
CA TYR A 355 -4.29 -14.28 -13.67
C TYR A 355 -5.72 -13.90 -14.09
N LEU A 356 -5.89 -12.78 -14.79
CA LEU A 356 -7.14 -12.55 -15.50
C LEU A 356 -7.35 -13.73 -16.46
N PRO A 357 -8.49 -14.44 -16.38
CA PRO A 357 -8.88 -15.29 -17.47
C PRO A 357 -8.93 -14.38 -18.72
N THR A 358 -8.45 -14.88 -19.84
CA THR A 358 -8.49 -14.22 -21.14
C THR A 358 -9.95 -14.05 -21.61
N TYR A 359 -10.72 -13.25 -20.91
CA TYR A 359 -12.04 -12.82 -21.36
C TYR A 359 -11.86 -11.59 -22.24
N GLY A 360 -11.84 -11.87 -23.55
CA GLY A 360 -12.30 -11.02 -24.62
C GLY A 360 -12.12 -9.51 -24.44
N TYR A 361 -10.90 -8.99 -24.38
CA TYR A 361 -10.66 -7.67 -24.90
C TYR A 361 -10.67 -7.80 -26.44
N PRO A 362 -11.51 -7.03 -27.17
CA PRO A 362 -11.39 -6.98 -28.61
C PRO A 362 -9.94 -6.55 -28.94
N GLU A 363 -9.29 -7.32 -29.80
CA GLU A 363 -8.01 -6.91 -30.35
C GLU A 363 -8.13 -5.47 -30.90
N PRO A 364 -7.12 -4.61 -30.70
CA PRO A 364 -7.13 -3.30 -31.33
C PRO A 364 -7.24 -3.52 -32.84
N VAL A 365 -8.37 -3.11 -33.41
CA VAL A 365 -8.62 -3.10 -34.86
C VAL A 365 -7.49 -2.32 -35.48
N GLY A 366 -6.80 -2.98 -36.41
CA GLY A 366 -5.52 -2.63 -36.99
C GLY A 366 -5.33 -1.16 -37.35
N ALA A 367 -4.14 -0.69 -37.01
CA ALA A 367 -3.53 0.44 -37.70
C ALA A 367 -2.77 -0.12 -38.91
N TYR A 368 -3.30 0.16 -40.08
CA TYR A 368 -2.54 0.20 -41.30
C TYR A 368 -1.83 1.54 -41.40
#